data_564a376ae42323a148a157f9c679e185
#
_entry.id   564a376ae42323a148a157f9c679e185
#
_cell.length_a   1.000
_cell.length_b   1.000
_cell.length_c   1.000
_cell.angle_alpha   90.00
_cell.angle_beta   90.00
_cell.angle_gamma   90.00
#
_symmetry.space_group_name_H-M   'P 1'
#
loop_
_entity.id
_entity.type
_entity.pdbx_description
1 polymer ?
#
loop_
_entity_poly.entity_id
_entity_poly.type
_entity_poly.pdbx_seq_one_letter_code
_entity_poly.pdbx_strand_id
1 'polypeptide(L)'
;MNYKIKDMEMEGNWVLCDPIARYSNTTHQRVRELGLFDNIRPEIEVNDIKVVELFAGVGGFRIGLERASKHFKTIWSNQWEPSTKHQDASIIYCRHFGAEGHSNEDIATVPTEEIPDSDLLCGGFPCQDYSVATTLQRSGGIEGKKGVLWWQIYRILKEKGDKRPDYLMLENVDRLLNSPAKQRGRDFAIILSSLSSLGYIVEWRVINAADYGMPQRRRRTYMVAYHKGTQLAAQFEKLSNKFDWILQEGIMPQAFNCQEKDGKTNSFDISDDIAEVSDNFNKGKKESPFKNSGVMANGKVYTLDTLPKYDGPYLTLGDILVDEMVVPEEFFISEEDLQKWEYQKGSKSLKRINKTTGFEYNYSEGAMAFPDYLDRASRTIITGEGGAGPSRFKHIIKTESGRYRRLVPIELERLNMFPDNHTFGSSDLRRAFLMGNALVTGIVENIALVLKERM
;
A
#
# COMPACT_ATOMS: atom_id res chain seq x y z
N MET A 1 1.75 34.17 20.50
CA MET A 1 0.29 34.28 20.74
C MET A 1 -0.22 32.89 21.01
N ASN A 2 -0.62 32.63 22.25
CA ASN A 2 -1.15 31.35 22.69
C ASN A 2 -2.63 31.28 22.34
N TYR A 3 -3.01 30.41 21.43
CA TYR A 3 -4.40 30.06 21.25
C TYR A 3 -4.76 28.92 22.22
N LYS A 4 -5.51 29.28 23.26
CA LYS A 4 -6.24 28.31 24.10
C LYS A 4 -7.34 27.67 23.26
N ILE A 5 -7.28 26.34 23.11
CA ILE A 5 -8.40 25.54 22.62
C ILE A 5 -9.48 25.60 23.73
N LYS A 6 -10.60 26.22 23.44
CA LYS A 6 -11.81 26.10 24.28
C LYS A 6 -12.39 24.72 24.04
N ASP A 7 -12.63 23.99 25.14
CA ASP A 7 -13.46 22.78 25.16
C ASP A 7 -14.82 23.10 24.57
N MET A 8 -15.08 22.54 23.39
CA MET A 8 -16.44 22.45 22.83
C MET A 8 -16.91 21.03 23.02
N GLU A 9 -17.76 20.81 24.00
CA GLU A 9 -18.61 19.62 24.06
C GLU A 9 -19.43 19.55 22.77
N MET A 10 -19.30 18.44 22.05
CA MET A 10 -19.99 18.23 20.80
C MET A 10 -20.98 17.10 20.93
N GLU A 11 -22.24 17.51 21.21
CA GLU A 11 -23.39 16.63 20.99
C GLU A 11 -23.59 16.35 19.50
N GLY A 12 -23.88 15.08 19.22
CA GLY A 12 -23.97 14.54 17.88
C GLY A 12 -25.00 15.21 16.98
N ASN A 13 -24.61 15.46 15.81
CA ASN A 13 -25.21 15.53 14.50
C ASN A 13 -24.41 16.51 13.65
N TRP A 14 -23.34 16.02 13.03
CA TRP A 14 -22.65 16.79 12.02
C TRP A 14 -23.48 16.84 10.74
N VAL A 15 -24.33 17.84 10.61
CA VAL A 15 -24.80 18.30 9.31
C VAL A 15 -23.74 19.28 8.81
N LEU A 16 -22.81 18.78 8.05
CA LEU A 16 -21.86 19.62 7.33
C LEU A 16 -22.60 20.54 6.38
N CYS A 17 -22.52 21.84 6.63
CA CYS A 17 -22.87 22.89 5.66
C CYS A 17 -21.77 23.01 4.57
N ASP A 18 -21.27 21.88 4.06
CA ASP A 18 -20.31 21.84 2.97
C ASP A 18 -21.05 21.40 1.70
N PRO A 19 -21.10 22.23 0.66
CA PRO A 19 -21.71 21.87 -0.63
C PRO A 19 -21.16 20.55 -1.20
N ILE A 20 -19.91 20.21 -0.85
CA ILE A 20 -19.23 18.99 -1.31
C ILE A 20 -19.84 17.73 -0.66
N ALA A 21 -20.40 17.84 0.56
CA ALA A 21 -20.99 16.71 1.26
C ALA A 21 -22.26 16.14 0.57
N ARG A 22 -22.93 16.93 -0.26
CA ARG A 22 -24.12 16.46 -1.02
C ARG A 22 -23.78 15.52 -2.17
N TYR A 23 -22.55 15.52 -2.67
CA TYR A 23 -22.11 14.67 -3.80
C TYR A 23 -21.46 13.35 -3.36
N SER A 24 -21.07 13.21 -2.09
CA SER A 24 -20.43 12.02 -1.57
C SER A 24 -21.31 10.76 -1.68
N ASN A 25 -22.62 10.91 -1.48
CA ASN A 25 -23.56 9.80 -1.54
C ASN A 25 -23.74 9.19 -2.93
N THR A 26 -23.64 10.02 -3.99
CA THR A 26 -23.86 9.55 -5.36
C THR A 26 -22.70 8.69 -5.88
N THR A 27 -21.47 9.01 -5.52
CA THR A 27 -20.29 8.22 -5.97
C THR A 27 -20.16 6.91 -5.21
N HIS A 28 -20.40 6.90 -3.89
CA HIS A 28 -20.49 5.68 -3.10
C HIS A 28 -21.66 4.79 -3.54
N GLN A 29 -22.79 5.39 -3.90
CA GLN A 29 -23.94 4.69 -4.41
C GLN A 29 -23.63 4.08 -5.80
N ARG A 30 -22.96 4.82 -6.69
CA ARG A 30 -22.56 4.35 -8.00
C ARG A 30 -21.45 3.28 -7.95
N VAL A 31 -20.51 3.38 -7.01
CA VAL A 31 -19.51 2.35 -6.73
C VAL A 31 -20.17 1.07 -6.20
N ARG A 32 -21.21 1.19 -5.35
CA ARG A 32 -22.06 0.06 -4.91
C ARG A 32 -22.90 -0.48 -6.06
N GLU A 33 -23.53 0.38 -6.87
CA GLU A 33 -24.35 0.00 -8.04
C GLU A 33 -23.53 -0.72 -9.13
N LEU A 34 -22.22 -0.47 -9.21
CA LEU A 34 -21.30 -1.18 -10.09
C LEU A 34 -20.88 -2.56 -9.54
N GLY A 35 -21.36 -2.96 -8.36
CA GLY A 35 -21.11 -4.29 -7.78
C GLY A 35 -19.66 -4.56 -7.39
N LEU A 36 -18.80 -3.51 -7.33
CA LEU A 36 -17.40 -3.66 -6.93
C LEU A 36 -17.24 -4.13 -5.48
N PHE A 37 -18.32 -4.01 -4.67
CA PHE A 37 -18.37 -4.42 -3.27
C PHE A 37 -19.53 -5.39 -2.96
N ASP A 38 -20.33 -5.81 -3.97
CA ASP A 38 -21.55 -6.60 -3.77
C ASP A 38 -21.32 -8.11 -3.69
N ASN A 39 -20.09 -8.57 -3.52
CA ASN A 39 -19.84 -9.94 -3.10
C ASN A 39 -20.07 -10.07 -1.58
N ILE A 40 -21.28 -9.70 -1.12
CA ILE A 40 -21.74 -10.03 0.24
C ILE A 40 -22.04 -11.53 0.21
N ARG A 41 -21.02 -12.34 0.54
CA ARG A 41 -21.24 -13.73 0.88
C ARG A 41 -21.98 -13.80 2.21
N PRO A 42 -22.87 -14.80 2.42
CA PRO A 42 -23.59 -14.93 3.67
C PRO A 42 -22.62 -14.98 4.85
N GLU A 43 -22.90 -14.19 5.88
CA GLU A 43 -22.11 -14.15 7.12
C GLU A 43 -22.11 -15.54 7.77
N ILE A 44 -20.96 -16.19 7.78
CA ILE A 44 -20.69 -17.29 8.71
C ILE A 44 -20.26 -16.58 10.00
N GLU A 45 -20.91 -16.87 11.12
CA GLU A 45 -20.50 -16.37 12.42
C GLU A 45 -19.10 -16.90 12.74
N VAL A 46 -18.10 -16.04 12.60
CA VAL A 46 -16.69 -16.29 12.97
C VAL A 46 -16.41 -15.46 14.20
N ASN A 47 -15.59 -15.96 15.13
CA ASN A 47 -15.07 -15.17 16.25
C ASN A 47 -14.38 -13.90 15.73
N ASP A 48 -14.40 -12.83 16.52
CA ASP A 48 -13.71 -11.60 16.19
C ASP A 48 -12.21 -11.85 15.96
N ILE A 49 -11.70 -11.33 14.87
CA ILE A 49 -10.30 -11.43 14.48
C ILE A 49 -9.56 -10.20 15.01
N LYS A 50 -8.67 -10.39 15.96
CA LYS A 50 -7.87 -9.32 16.56
C LYS A 50 -6.76 -8.90 15.61
N VAL A 51 -6.71 -7.61 15.29
CA VAL A 51 -5.75 -7.03 14.34
C VAL A 51 -4.81 -6.07 15.05
N VAL A 52 -3.52 -6.21 14.77
CA VAL A 52 -2.49 -5.21 15.05
C VAL A 52 -2.07 -4.56 13.75
N GLU A 53 -2.17 -3.23 13.64
CA GLU A 53 -1.80 -2.47 12.44
C GLU A 53 -0.54 -1.64 12.68
N LEU A 54 0.55 -1.96 11.97
CA LEU A 54 1.82 -1.22 12.02
C LEU A 54 1.92 -0.27 10.83
N PHE A 55 2.56 0.91 11.07
CA PHE A 55 2.72 1.93 10.02
C PHE A 55 1.38 2.31 9.40
N ALA A 56 0.38 2.47 10.25
CA ALA A 56 -1.04 2.55 9.90
C ALA A 56 -1.39 3.70 8.93
N GLY A 57 -0.51 4.71 8.80
CA GLY A 57 -0.78 5.88 7.98
C GLY A 57 -2.08 6.56 8.42
N VAL A 58 -2.99 6.69 7.47
CA VAL A 58 -4.35 7.21 7.73
C VAL A 58 -5.40 6.10 7.83
N GLY A 59 -4.99 4.85 8.09
CA GLY A 59 -5.90 3.72 8.33
C GLY A 59 -6.33 2.95 7.09
N GLY A 60 -5.47 2.85 6.08
CA GLY A 60 -5.81 2.17 4.83
C GLY A 60 -6.08 0.67 4.97
N PHE A 61 -5.31 -0.04 5.77
CA PHE A 61 -5.58 -1.45 6.08
C PHE A 61 -6.87 -1.59 6.88
N ARG A 62 -7.05 -0.79 7.93
CA ARG A 62 -8.24 -0.84 8.77
C ARG A 62 -9.52 -0.65 7.98
N ILE A 63 -9.57 0.35 7.09
CA ILE A 63 -10.72 0.59 6.21
C ILE A 63 -11.03 -0.65 5.35
N GLY A 64 -10.02 -1.24 4.71
CA GLY A 64 -10.21 -2.43 3.88
C GLY A 64 -10.69 -3.63 4.68
N LEU A 65 -10.09 -3.87 5.85
CA LEU A 65 -10.48 -4.95 6.76
C LEU A 65 -11.93 -4.79 7.28
N GLU A 66 -12.28 -3.60 7.79
CA GLU A 66 -13.62 -3.32 8.33
C GLU A 66 -14.71 -3.38 7.25
N ARG A 67 -14.38 -3.03 5.98
CA ARG A 67 -15.29 -3.23 4.83
C ARG A 67 -15.49 -4.70 4.50
N ALA A 68 -14.43 -5.49 4.57
CA ALA A 68 -14.53 -6.92 4.32
C ALA A 68 -15.39 -7.62 5.37
N SER A 69 -15.25 -7.26 6.65
CA SER A 69 -16.07 -7.84 7.71
C SER A 69 -15.99 -7.03 9.01
N LYS A 70 -17.14 -6.90 9.68
CA LYS A 70 -17.24 -6.37 11.05
C LYS A 70 -16.47 -7.18 12.10
N HIS A 71 -16.06 -8.40 11.78
CA HIS A 71 -15.29 -9.27 12.70
C HIS A 71 -13.80 -8.93 12.74
N PHE A 72 -13.25 -8.18 11.79
CA PHE A 72 -11.92 -7.63 11.94
C PHE A 72 -11.93 -6.50 12.97
N LYS A 73 -11.24 -6.69 14.08
CA LYS A 73 -11.14 -5.73 15.18
C LYS A 73 -9.69 -5.26 15.33
N THR A 74 -9.41 -4.04 14.88
CA THR A 74 -8.09 -3.44 15.13
C THR A 74 -8.03 -3.04 16.60
N ILE A 75 -7.30 -3.82 17.38
CA ILE A 75 -7.14 -3.65 18.83
C ILE A 75 -5.92 -2.81 19.19
N TRP A 76 -4.98 -2.66 18.28
CA TRP A 76 -3.80 -1.81 18.44
C TRP A 76 -3.27 -1.34 17.09
N SER A 77 -2.75 -0.13 17.06
CA SER A 77 -2.15 0.44 15.85
C SER A 77 -0.98 1.35 16.21
N ASN A 78 -0.04 1.49 15.26
CA ASN A 78 1.10 2.42 15.42
C ASN A 78 1.28 3.25 14.16
N GLN A 79 1.42 4.56 14.36
CA GLN A 79 1.80 5.49 13.30
C GLN A 79 2.67 6.61 13.85
N TRP A 80 3.88 6.74 13.31
CA TRP A 80 4.81 7.81 13.65
C TRP A 80 5.58 8.31 12.43
N GLU A 81 5.76 9.62 12.34
CA GLU A 81 6.47 10.28 11.24
C GLU A 81 7.73 10.99 11.76
N PRO A 82 8.93 10.43 11.55
CA PRO A 82 10.18 10.94 12.15
C PRO A 82 10.61 12.32 11.65
N SER A 83 10.14 12.73 10.47
CA SER A 83 10.56 13.95 9.79
C SER A 83 9.70 15.17 10.07
N THR A 84 8.62 15.03 10.84
CA THR A 84 7.68 16.11 11.13
C THR A 84 7.31 16.14 12.61
N LYS A 85 7.18 17.38 13.16
CA LYS A 85 6.67 17.58 14.52
C LYS A 85 5.16 17.41 14.62
N HIS A 86 4.44 17.69 13.54
CA HIS A 86 2.99 17.55 13.46
C HIS A 86 2.64 16.20 12.86
N GLN A 87 2.04 15.33 13.64
CA GLN A 87 1.75 13.94 13.30
C GLN A 87 0.39 13.81 12.62
N ASP A 88 0.23 14.42 11.44
CA ASP A 88 -1.04 14.49 10.72
C ASP A 88 -1.67 13.12 10.47
N ALA A 89 -0.88 12.12 10.08
CA ALA A 89 -1.41 10.78 9.79
C ALA A 89 -2.03 10.16 11.06
N SER A 90 -1.32 10.23 12.20
CA SER A 90 -1.81 9.75 13.50
C SER A 90 -3.04 10.52 13.96
N ILE A 91 -3.07 11.85 13.81
CA ILE A 91 -4.22 12.68 14.17
C ILE A 91 -5.45 12.30 13.34
N ILE A 92 -5.30 12.11 12.02
CA ILE A 92 -6.39 11.67 11.14
C ILE A 92 -6.85 10.28 11.52
N TYR A 93 -5.93 9.35 11.78
CA TYR A 93 -6.26 8.01 12.23
C TYR A 93 -7.12 8.04 13.51
N CYS A 94 -6.65 8.73 14.54
CA CYS A 94 -7.38 8.85 15.81
C CYS A 94 -8.75 9.53 15.67
N ARG A 95 -8.88 10.47 14.74
CA ARG A 95 -10.17 11.14 14.47
C ARG A 95 -11.23 10.15 13.95
N HIS A 96 -10.83 9.21 13.11
CA HIS A 96 -11.77 8.26 12.52
C HIS A 96 -12.01 7.03 13.38
N PHE A 97 -11.00 6.60 14.13
CA PHE A 97 -11.01 5.30 14.78
C PHE A 97 -10.86 5.35 16.31
N GLY A 98 -10.71 6.55 16.87
CA GLY A 98 -10.40 6.74 18.29
C GLY A 98 -8.90 6.62 18.58
N ALA A 99 -8.52 7.13 19.76
CA ALA A 99 -7.13 7.09 20.22
C ALA A 99 -6.82 5.85 21.08
N GLU A 100 -7.84 5.09 21.47
CA GLU A 100 -7.65 3.89 22.27
C GLU A 100 -6.87 2.82 21.47
N GLY A 101 -5.81 2.28 22.07
CA GLY A 101 -4.94 1.32 21.39
C GLY A 101 -4.13 1.90 20.24
N HIS A 102 -3.99 3.24 20.12
CA HIS A 102 -3.16 3.88 19.11
C HIS A 102 -1.87 4.43 19.73
N SER A 103 -0.71 3.98 19.23
CA SER A 103 0.61 4.51 19.60
C SER A 103 1.12 5.47 18.53
N ASN A 104 1.54 6.67 18.96
CA ASN A 104 2.23 7.64 18.11
C ASN A 104 3.69 7.79 18.53
N GLU A 105 4.40 6.67 18.64
CA GLU A 105 5.82 6.60 19.01
C GLU A 105 6.61 5.87 17.92
N ASP A 106 7.93 6.08 17.91
CA ASP A 106 8.80 5.27 17.05
C ASP A 106 8.66 3.79 17.45
N ILE A 107 8.20 2.96 16.54
CA ILE A 107 8.00 1.53 16.80
C ILE A 107 9.29 0.83 17.29
N ALA A 108 10.45 1.40 16.99
CA ALA A 108 11.74 0.89 17.49
C ALA A 108 11.90 1.06 19.01
N THR A 109 11.15 1.97 19.62
CA THR A 109 11.19 2.27 21.06
C THR A 109 10.03 1.62 21.83
N VAL A 110 9.02 1.12 21.12
CA VAL A 110 7.86 0.45 21.74
C VAL A 110 8.25 -0.96 22.16
N PRO A 111 8.15 -1.30 23.48
CA PRO A 111 8.36 -2.65 23.96
C PRO A 111 7.35 -3.63 23.37
N THR A 112 7.78 -4.84 23.04
CA THR A 112 6.88 -5.84 22.43
C THR A 112 5.75 -6.27 23.37
N GLU A 113 5.96 -6.17 24.68
CA GLU A 113 4.98 -6.48 25.71
C GLU A 113 3.80 -5.51 25.72
N GLU A 114 3.99 -4.27 25.24
CA GLU A 114 2.92 -3.27 25.10
C GLU A 114 2.04 -3.51 23.88
N ILE A 115 2.50 -4.32 22.92
CA ILE A 115 1.74 -4.69 21.73
C ILE A 115 0.88 -5.90 22.07
N PRO A 116 -0.45 -5.84 22.00
CA PRO A 116 -1.30 -6.97 22.39
C PRO A 116 -1.12 -8.18 21.47
N ASP A 117 -1.50 -9.35 21.95
CA ASP A 117 -1.56 -10.56 21.14
C ASP A 117 -2.71 -10.44 20.13
N SER A 118 -2.48 -10.87 18.89
CA SER A 118 -3.42 -10.71 17.79
C SER A 118 -3.42 -11.92 16.87
N ASP A 119 -4.48 -12.06 16.09
CA ASP A 119 -4.62 -13.12 15.09
C ASP A 119 -3.99 -12.70 13.75
N LEU A 120 -4.07 -11.41 13.43
CA LEU A 120 -3.56 -10.79 12.21
C LEU A 120 -2.67 -9.58 12.54
N LEU A 121 -1.48 -9.52 11.97
CA LEU A 121 -0.67 -8.31 11.90
C LEU A 121 -0.66 -7.79 10.48
N CYS A 122 -0.99 -6.51 10.29
CA CYS A 122 -0.94 -5.88 8.98
C CYS A 122 -0.08 -4.61 9.01
N GLY A 123 0.44 -4.22 7.82
CA GLY A 123 1.21 -2.99 7.70
C GLY A 123 1.86 -2.78 6.33
N GLY A 124 1.93 -1.50 5.94
CA GLY A 124 2.66 -1.03 4.77
C GLY A 124 3.99 -0.44 5.18
N PHE A 125 5.04 -1.24 5.25
CA PHE A 125 6.35 -0.75 5.68
C PHE A 125 7.10 -0.07 4.53
N PRO A 126 7.81 1.06 4.79
CA PRO A 126 8.52 1.78 3.74
C PRO A 126 9.70 0.97 3.19
N CYS A 127 9.90 1.06 1.87
CA CYS A 127 11.04 0.46 1.18
C CYS A 127 12.31 1.27 1.49
N GLN A 128 13.07 0.84 2.49
CA GLN A 128 14.37 1.41 2.86
C GLN A 128 15.47 0.35 2.68
N ASP A 129 16.72 0.77 2.70
CA ASP A 129 17.86 -0.12 2.48
C ASP A 129 17.94 -1.21 3.57
N TYR A 130 17.79 -2.47 3.16
CA TYR A 130 17.85 -3.66 4.04
C TYR A 130 19.27 -4.11 4.34
N SER A 131 20.28 -3.36 3.93
CA SER A 131 21.72 -3.70 4.06
C SER A 131 22.24 -3.85 5.50
N VAL A 132 21.38 -3.70 6.50
CA VAL A 132 21.72 -3.73 7.93
C VAL A 132 21.73 -5.16 8.53
N ALA A 133 21.39 -6.18 7.75
CA ALA A 133 21.36 -7.57 8.25
C ALA A 133 22.69 -8.02 8.91
N THR A 134 23.80 -7.59 8.33
CA THR A 134 25.16 -7.86 8.86
C THR A 134 25.45 -7.12 10.17
N THR A 135 24.83 -5.99 10.40
CA THR A 135 25.05 -5.16 11.61
C THR A 135 24.28 -5.68 12.81
N LEU A 136 23.10 -6.27 12.61
CA LEU A 136 22.27 -6.84 13.70
C LEU A 136 22.91 -8.07 14.37
N GLN A 137 23.62 -8.91 13.61
CA GLN A 137 24.36 -10.05 14.18
C GLN A 137 25.66 -9.63 14.88
N ARG A 138 26.28 -8.50 14.51
CA ARG A 138 27.56 -8.05 15.05
C ARG A 138 27.44 -7.06 16.19
N SER A 139 26.32 -6.39 16.37
CA SER A 139 26.18 -5.26 17.30
C SER A 139 25.31 -5.55 18.50
N GLY A 140 24.98 -6.74 18.92
CA GLY A 140 24.32 -7.01 20.21
C GLY A 140 23.25 -5.99 20.68
N GLY A 141 22.75 -5.13 19.80
CA GLY A 141 21.82 -4.07 20.14
C GLY A 141 21.57 -3.11 18.96
N ILE A 142 20.37 -2.55 18.91
CA ILE A 142 19.87 -1.63 17.91
C ILE A 142 20.38 -0.20 18.19
N GLU A 143 21.66 0.05 18.01
CA GLU A 143 22.21 1.41 18.02
C GLU A 143 22.85 1.72 16.67
N GLY A 144 22.09 2.27 15.74
CA GLY A 144 22.65 2.78 14.49
C GLY A 144 21.60 3.14 13.45
N LYS A 145 21.53 4.43 13.15
CA LYS A 145 20.87 5.10 12.01
C LYS A 145 19.60 4.42 11.49
N LYS A 146 18.44 4.93 11.92
CA LYS A 146 17.09 4.69 11.38
C LYS A 146 16.89 3.25 10.87
N GLY A 147 16.68 2.32 11.81
CA GLY A 147 16.51 0.91 11.52
C GLY A 147 15.48 0.70 10.41
N VAL A 148 15.78 -0.17 9.47
CA VAL A 148 14.82 -0.57 8.46
C VAL A 148 13.60 -1.09 9.19
N LEU A 149 12.43 -0.51 8.95
CA LEU A 149 11.21 -0.82 9.71
C LEU A 149 10.76 -2.28 9.58
N TRP A 150 11.23 -2.98 8.55
CA TRP A 150 11.10 -4.44 8.46
C TRP A 150 11.63 -5.16 9.70
N TRP A 151 12.77 -4.73 10.23
CA TRP A 151 13.37 -5.37 11.40
C TRP A 151 12.56 -5.18 12.67
N GLN A 152 11.71 -4.16 12.72
CA GLN A 152 10.77 -4.01 13.83
C GLN A 152 9.61 -5.01 13.73
N ILE A 153 9.11 -5.28 12.52
CA ILE A 153 8.15 -6.37 12.30
C ILE A 153 8.78 -7.70 12.75
N TYR A 154 9.99 -8.01 12.26
CA TYR A 154 10.69 -9.24 12.61
C TYR A 154 10.94 -9.36 14.11
N ARG A 155 11.38 -8.27 14.77
CA ARG A 155 11.58 -8.22 16.24
C ARG A 155 10.30 -8.57 16.97
N ILE A 156 9.21 -7.90 16.67
CA ILE A 156 7.90 -8.12 17.30
C ILE A 156 7.47 -9.58 17.13
N LEU A 157 7.52 -10.12 15.93
CA LEU A 157 7.15 -11.51 15.65
C LEU A 157 8.04 -12.51 16.40
N LYS A 158 9.34 -12.23 16.50
CA LYS A 158 10.31 -13.09 17.18
C LYS A 158 10.12 -13.06 18.68
N GLU A 159 9.99 -11.87 19.28
CA GLU A 159 9.86 -11.69 20.74
C GLU A 159 8.52 -12.20 21.27
N LYS A 160 7.44 -12.13 20.47
CA LYS A 160 6.15 -12.74 20.83
C LYS A 160 6.18 -14.27 20.93
N GLY A 161 7.15 -14.92 20.32
CA GLY A 161 7.30 -16.37 20.42
C GLY A 161 6.03 -17.12 19.96
N ASP A 162 5.45 -17.95 20.82
CA ASP A 162 4.26 -18.74 20.52
C ASP A 162 2.96 -17.89 20.45
N LYS A 163 3.02 -16.64 20.90
CA LYS A 163 1.90 -15.68 20.85
C LYS A 163 1.93 -14.79 19.61
N ARG A 164 2.82 -15.06 18.65
CA ARG A 164 2.87 -14.30 17.40
C ARG A 164 1.59 -14.49 16.61
N PRO A 165 1.18 -13.50 15.82
CA PRO A 165 0.01 -13.62 14.96
C PRO A 165 0.12 -14.81 14.02
N ASP A 166 -0.94 -15.58 13.87
CA ASP A 166 -1.00 -16.68 12.91
C ASP A 166 -0.97 -16.18 11.45
N TYR A 167 -1.43 -14.93 11.22
CA TYR A 167 -1.56 -14.36 9.89
C TYR A 167 -0.88 -12.99 9.79
N LEU A 168 -0.29 -12.72 8.62
CA LEU A 168 0.27 -11.41 8.27
C LEU A 168 -0.31 -10.94 6.95
N MET A 169 -0.60 -9.63 6.83
CA MET A 169 -0.96 -8.98 5.57
C MET A 169 -0.10 -7.73 5.40
N LEU A 170 0.83 -7.76 4.46
CA LEU A 170 1.87 -6.75 4.29
C LEU A 170 1.82 -6.15 2.88
N GLU A 171 2.16 -4.87 2.78
CA GLU A 171 2.26 -4.15 1.51
C GLU A 171 3.63 -3.50 1.34
N ASN A 172 4.11 -3.48 0.10
CA ASN A 172 5.29 -2.72 -0.28
C ASN A 172 5.25 -2.33 -1.77
N VAL A 173 6.18 -1.48 -2.21
CA VAL A 173 6.34 -1.13 -3.62
C VAL A 173 6.75 -2.35 -4.46
N ASP A 174 6.34 -2.39 -5.72
CA ASP A 174 6.62 -3.50 -6.64
C ASP A 174 8.11 -3.71 -6.92
N ARG A 175 8.91 -2.63 -6.84
CA ARG A 175 10.37 -2.71 -7.00
C ARG A 175 11.08 -3.52 -5.91
N LEU A 176 10.42 -3.84 -4.78
CA LEU A 176 10.97 -4.67 -3.71
C LEU A 176 11.51 -6.00 -4.26
N LEU A 177 10.79 -6.62 -5.19
CA LEU A 177 11.21 -7.90 -5.81
C LEU A 177 12.51 -7.80 -6.61
N ASN A 178 12.97 -6.58 -6.90
CA ASN A 178 14.17 -6.29 -7.70
C ASN A 178 15.21 -5.48 -6.91
N SER A 179 15.00 -5.23 -5.63
CA SER A 179 15.89 -4.43 -4.77
C SER A 179 17.00 -5.32 -4.16
N PRO A 180 18.22 -4.79 -3.98
CA PRO A 180 18.78 -3.58 -4.55
C PRO A 180 19.29 -3.75 -5.99
N ALA A 181 19.64 -2.64 -6.65
CA ALA A 181 20.12 -2.67 -8.04
C ALA A 181 21.39 -3.53 -8.27
N LYS A 182 22.27 -3.60 -7.27
CA LYS A 182 23.54 -4.34 -7.33
C LYS A 182 23.41 -5.83 -7.01
N GLN A 183 22.30 -6.24 -6.37
CA GLN A 183 22.06 -7.62 -5.94
C GLN A 183 20.54 -7.89 -6.01
N ARG A 184 20.05 -8.05 -7.24
CA ARG A 184 18.62 -8.10 -7.57
C ARG A 184 17.86 -9.15 -6.79
N GLY A 185 16.81 -8.70 -6.05
CA GLY A 185 15.94 -9.57 -5.25
C GLY A 185 16.42 -9.86 -3.83
N ARG A 186 17.65 -9.44 -3.45
CA ARG A 186 18.21 -9.70 -2.10
C ARG A 186 17.27 -9.24 -0.98
N ASP A 187 16.76 -8.02 -1.08
CA ASP A 187 15.95 -7.42 -0.02
C ASP A 187 14.66 -8.23 0.22
N PHE A 188 14.04 -8.70 -0.85
CA PHE A 188 12.87 -9.57 -0.73
C PHE A 188 13.24 -10.97 -0.22
N ALA A 189 14.38 -11.51 -0.62
CA ALA A 189 14.88 -12.78 -0.09
C ALA A 189 15.15 -12.71 1.43
N ILE A 190 15.65 -11.59 1.94
CA ILE A 190 15.83 -11.35 3.39
C ILE A 190 14.47 -11.38 4.11
N ILE A 191 13.45 -10.74 3.57
CA ILE A 191 12.09 -10.78 4.13
C ILE A 191 11.59 -12.23 4.18
N LEU A 192 11.68 -12.98 3.08
CA LEU A 192 11.23 -14.36 3.03
C LEU A 192 12.01 -15.27 3.97
N SER A 193 13.36 -15.16 4.01
CA SER A 193 14.22 -15.91 4.93
C SER A 193 13.85 -15.65 6.40
N SER A 194 13.65 -14.38 6.77
CA SER A 194 13.27 -14.01 8.12
C SER A 194 11.90 -14.55 8.53
N LEU A 195 10.91 -14.56 7.62
CA LEU A 195 9.59 -15.16 7.88
C LEU A 195 9.65 -16.70 7.90
N SER A 196 10.46 -17.31 7.00
CA SER A 196 10.70 -18.76 7.01
C SER A 196 11.27 -19.22 8.35
N SER A 197 12.28 -18.51 8.89
CA SER A 197 12.90 -18.82 10.18
C SER A 197 11.92 -18.75 11.36
N LEU A 198 10.82 -18.03 11.21
CA LEU A 198 9.73 -17.93 12.18
C LEU A 198 8.58 -18.93 11.91
N GLY A 199 8.69 -19.76 10.88
CA GLY A 199 7.72 -20.80 10.54
C GLY A 199 6.53 -20.32 9.72
N TYR A 200 6.64 -19.21 9.00
CA TYR A 200 5.59 -18.74 8.08
C TYR A 200 5.77 -19.27 6.68
N ILE A 201 4.65 -19.63 6.06
CA ILE A 201 4.50 -19.74 4.61
C ILE A 201 4.08 -18.37 4.10
N VAL A 202 4.68 -17.89 3.01
CA VAL A 202 4.45 -16.54 2.48
C VAL A 202 4.06 -16.62 1.02
N GLU A 203 2.86 -16.18 0.68
CA GLU A 203 2.46 -15.92 -0.70
C GLU A 203 2.51 -14.43 -1.02
N TRP A 204 2.88 -14.09 -2.25
CA TRP A 204 2.93 -12.71 -2.71
C TRP A 204 2.40 -12.57 -4.12
N ARG A 205 1.92 -11.35 -4.40
CA ARG A 205 1.59 -10.93 -5.76
C ARG A 205 1.81 -9.44 -5.94
N VAL A 206 2.37 -9.07 -7.10
CA VAL A 206 2.36 -7.69 -7.58
C VAL A 206 1.01 -7.43 -8.21
N ILE A 207 0.21 -6.59 -7.55
CA ILE A 207 -1.13 -6.23 -8.00
C ILE A 207 -1.13 -4.79 -8.48
N ASN A 208 -1.66 -4.55 -9.68
CA ASN A 208 -2.04 -3.22 -10.14
C ASN A 208 -3.55 -3.07 -9.92
N ALA A 209 -3.95 -2.14 -9.09
CA ALA A 209 -5.35 -1.96 -8.71
C ALA A 209 -6.29 -1.77 -9.92
N ALA A 210 -5.83 -1.07 -10.95
CA ALA A 210 -6.61 -0.84 -12.16
C ALA A 210 -6.90 -2.13 -12.96
N ASP A 211 -6.08 -3.16 -12.84
CA ASP A 211 -6.29 -4.43 -13.55
C ASP A 211 -7.48 -5.22 -12.98
N TYR A 212 -8.00 -4.78 -11.82
CA TYR A 212 -9.14 -5.36 -11.12
C TYR A 212 -10.26 -4.32 -10.87
N GLY A 213 -10.44 -3.39 -11.81
CA GLY A 213 -11.57 -2.47 -11.85
C GLY A 213 -11.43 -1.21 -10.99
N MET A 214 -10.35 -1.06 -10.22
CA MET A 214 -10.16 0.09 -9.33
C MET A 214 -9.65 1.32 -10.08
N PRO A 215 -9.91 2.55 -9.58
CA PRO A 215 -9.76 3.77 -10.38
C PRO A 215 -8.32 4.26 -10.59
N GLN A 216 -7.32 3.54 -10.03
CA GLN A 216 -5.92 3.96 -10.10
C GLN A 216 -4.99 2.83 -10.55
N ARG A 217 -4.07 3.12 -11.48
CA ARG A 217 -2.98 2.21 -11.87
C ARG A 217 -1.86 2.23 -10.83
N ARG A 218 -2.13 1.69 -9.63
CA ARG A 218 -1.18 1.61 -8.51
C ARG A 218 -0.70 0.18 -8.35
N ARG A 219 0.57 -0.04 -8.71
CA ARG A 219 1.22 -1.35 -8.57
C ARG A 219 1.90 -1.46 -7.23
N ARG A 220 1.59 -2.53 -6.50
CA ARG A 220 2.19 -2.84 -5.20
C ARG A 220 2.39 -4.34 -5.04
N THR A 221 3.38 -4.71 -4.26
CA THR A 221 3.55 -6.09 -3.79
C THR A 221 2.75 -6.27 -2.53
N TYR A 222 1.77 -7.16 -2.58
CA TYR A 222 1.05 -7.62 -1.39
C TYR A 222 1.57 -8.99 -1.00
N MET A 223 1.72 -9.20 0.30
CA MET A 223 2.16 -10.45 0.90
C MET A 223 1.13 -10.88 1.93
N VAL A 224 0.70 -12.13 1.86
CA VAL A 224 -0.06 -12.79 2.93
C VAL A 224 0.80 -13.93 3.45
N ALA A 225 1.00 -13.95 4.76
CA ALA A 225 1.73 -15.02 5.40
C ALA A 225 0.85 -15.70 6.45
N TYR A 226 1.04 -16.99 6.61
CA TYR A 226 0.32 -17.80 7.58
C TYR A 226 1.27 -18.79 8.24
N HIS A 227 1.15 -18.92 9.56
CA HIS A 227 2.03 -19.77 10.35
C HIS A 227 1.75 -21.24 10.07
N LYS A 228 2.79 -22.08 10.16
CA LYS A 228 2.73 -23.54 9.88
C LYS A 228 1.67 -24.30 10.67
N GLY A 229 1.16 -23.77 11.80
CA GLY A 229 0.08 -24.34 12.58
C GLY A 229 -1.32 -24.15 12.02
N THR A 230 -1.48 -23.31 11.00
CA THR A 230 -2.80 -22.94 10.45
C THR A 230 -3.35 -23.98 9.47
N GLN A 231 -4.67 -23.94 9.25
CA GLN A 231 -5.33 -24.77 8.24
C GLN A 231 -4.83 -24.45 6.82
N LEU A 232 -4.53 -23.17 6.54
CA LEU A 232 -3.97 -22.74 5.25
C LEU A 232 -2.63 -23.41 4.98
N ALA A 233 -1.74 -23.46 5.97
CA ALA A 233 -0.46 -24.14 5.86
C ALA A 233 -0.64 -25.63 5.57
N ALA A 234 -1.56 -26.29 6.30
CA ALA A 234 -1.87 -27.71 6.06
C ALA A 234 -2.46 -27.98 4.68
N GLN A 235 -3.27 -27.07 4.15
CA GLN A 235 -3.81 -27.16 2.77
C GLN A 235 -2.69 -27.03 1.74
N PHE A 236 -1.80 -26.05 1.91
CA PHE A 236 -0.63 -25.87 1.06
C PHE A 236 0.25 -27.11 1.03
N GLU A 237 0.55 -27.68 2.20
CA GLU A 237 1.42 -28.86 2.29
C GLU A 237 0.87 -30.08 1.56
N LYS A 238 -0.44 -30.27 1.54
CA LYS A 238 -1.12 -31.40 0.86
C LYS A 238 -1.08 -31.31 -0.67
N LEU A 239 -0.85 -30.13 -1.24
CA LEU A 239 -0.79 -29.97 -2.70
C LEU A 239 0.45 -30.67 -3.27
N SER A 240 0.24 -31.50 -4.29
CA SER A 240 1.33 -32.13 -5.04
C SER A 240 2.06 -31.13 -5.94
N ASN A 241 1.32 -30.23 -6.59
CA ASN A 241 1.87 -29.16 -7.42
C ASN A 241 1.72 -27.81 -6.70
N LYS A 242 2.81 -27.23 -6.24
CA LYS A 242 2.80 -25.96 -5.49
C LYS A 242 2.45 -24.72 -6.34
N PHE A 243 2.54 -24.83 -7.67
CA PHE A 243 2.10 -23.75 -8.56
C PHE A 243 0.57 -23.59 -8.61
N ASP A 244 -0.19 -24.63 -8.27
CA ASP A 244 -1.65 -24.55 -8.17
C ASP A 244 -2.06 -23.60 -7.02
N TRP A 245 -1.22 -23.49 -5.97
CA TRP A 245 -1.44 -22.50 -4.91
C TRP A 245 -1.38 -21.07 -5.44
N ILE A 246 -0.42 -20.79 -6.32
CA ILE A 246 -0.23 -19.45 -6.90
C ILE A 246 -1.34 -19.09 -7.89
N LEU A 247 -1.88 -20.10 -8.60
CA LEU A 247 -2.83 -19.89 -9.69
C LEU A 247 -4.29 -20.03 -9.28
N GLN A 248 -4.61 -20.83 -8.24
CA GLN A 248 -5.98 -21.22 -7.93
C GLN A 248 -6.28 -21.27 -6.42
N GLU A 249 -5.45 -21.96 -5.62
CA GLU A 249 -5.81 -22.39 -4.27
C GLU A 249 -5.43 -21.39 -3.17
N GLY A 250 -4.44 -20.53 -3.39
CA GLY A 250 -3.95 -19.56 -2.41
C GLY A 250 -4.93 -18.39 -2.20
N ILE A 251 -4.67 -17.58 -1.21
CA ILE A 251 -5.46 -16.37 -0.91
C ILE A 251 -5.40 -15.39 -2.08
N MET A 252 -4.20 -15.18 -2.65
CA MET A 252 -4.01 -14.21 -3.72
C MET A 252 -4.79 -14.53 -5.01
N PRO A 253 -4.80 -15.78 -5.56
CA PRO A 253 -5.58 -16.06 -6.74
C PRO A 253 -7.09 -16.08 -6.49
N GLN A 254 -7.53 -16.39 -5.28
CA GLN A 254 -8.96 -16.34 -4.92
C GLN A 254 -9.46 -14.91 -4.74
N ALA A 255 -8.62 -14.01 -4.21
CA ALA A 255 -8.94 -12.58 -4.10
C ALA A 255 -8.85 -11.86 -5.46
N PHE A 256 -7.92 -12.28 -6.31
CA PHE A 256 -7.59 -11.65 -7.59
C PHE A 256 -7.33 -12.72 -8.63
N ASN A 257 -8.37 -13.08 -9.38
CA ASN A 257 -8.26 -14.10 -10.42
C ASN A 257 -7.13 -13.80 -11.40
N CYS A 258 -6.40 -14.83 -11.77
CA CYS A 258 -5.27 -14.70 -12.68
C CYS A 258 -5.14 -15.94 -13.58
N GLN A 259 -4.27 -15.78 -14.57
CA GLN A 259 -3.80 -16.89 -15.40
C GLN A 259 -2.29 -16.82 -15.52
N GLU A 260 -1.66 -17.94 -15.82
CA GLU A 260 -0.24 -18.00 -16.12
C GLU A 260 0.07 -17.19 -17.38
N LYS A 261 1.22 -16.47 -17.37
CA LYS A 261 1.56 -15.56 -18.48
C LYS A 261 2.22 -16.29 -19.67
N ASP A 262 3.23 -17.11 -19.42
CA ASP A 262 4.10 -17.64 -20.49
C ASP A 262 4.61 -19.08 -20.28
N GLY A 263 4.04 -19.82 -19.34
CA GLY A 263 4.46 -21.20 -19.01
C GLY A 263 5.81 -21.31 -18.28
N LYS A 264 6.43 -20.16 -17.90
CA LYS A 264 7.74 -20.16 -17.26
C LYS A 264 7.62 -20.12 -15.74
N THR A 265 7.79 -21.28 -15.15
CA THR A 265 7.90 -21.43 -13.70
C THR A 265 9.35 -21.38 -13.23
N ASN A 266 9.59 -20.93 -12.01
CA ASN A 266 10.88 -20.97 -11.38
C ASN A 266 10.74 -21.48 -9.93
N SER A 267 11.70 -22.28 -9.49
CA SER A 267 11.80 -22.70 -8.10
C SER A 267 13.26 -22.73 -7.64
N PHE A 268 13.51 -22.26 -6.43
CA PHE A 268 14.85 -22.20 -5.85
C PHE A 268 14.75 -22.17 -4.32
N ASP A 269 15.89 -22.39 -3.67
CA ASP A 269 15.98 -22.36 -2.22
C ASP A 269 16.54 -21.02 -1.74
N ILE A 270 16.07 -20.58 -0.56
CA ILE A 270 16.60 -19.46 0.20
C ILE A 270 17.08 -20.02 1.53
N SER A 271 18.30 -19.68 1.93
CA SER A 271 18.85 -20.05 3.23
C SER A 271 18.05 -19.44 4.37
N ASP A 272 17.91 -20.16 5.46
CA ASP A 272 17.36 -19.62 6.72
C ASP A 272 18.37 -18.72 7.47
N ASP A 273 19.65 -18.73 7.07
CA ASP A 273 20.66 -17.78 7.57
C ASP A 273 20.54 -16.44 6.83
N ILE A 274 19.92 -15.47 7.50
CA ILE A 274 19.69 -14.12 6.99
C ILE A 274 21.00 -13.43 6.60
N ALA A 275 22.13 -13.70 7.29
CA ALA A 275 23.42 -13.12 6.97
C ALA A 275 23.96 -13.69 5.65
N GLU A 276 23.84 -15.00 5.46
CA GLU A 276 24.19 -15.65 4.21
C GLU A 276 23.37 -15.11 3.04
N VAL A 277 22.05 -14.96 3.22
CA VAL A 277 21.17 -14.36 2.21
C VAL A 277 21.59 -12.93 1.87
N SER A 278 21.88 -12.12 2.89
CA SER A 278 22.35 -10.74 2.70
C SER A 278 23.63 -10.66 1.86
N ASP A 279 24.56 -11.55 2.13
CA ASP A 279 25.90 -11.50 1.51
C ASP A 279 25.94 -12.17 0.13
N ASN A 280 25.18 -13.23 -0.07
CA ASN A 280 25.38 -14.13 -1.23
C ASN A 280 24.18 -14.24 -2.17
N PHE A 281 22.94 -13.92 -1.72
CA PHE A 281 21.76 -14.14 -2.56
C PHE A 281 21.86 -13.43 -3.90
N ASN A 282 21.77 -14.21 -4.98
CA ASN A 282 21.75 -13.72 -6.36
C ASN A 282 22.95 -12.82 -6.77
N LYS A 283 24.08 -12.96 -6.09
CA LYS A 283 25.29 -12.15 -6.30
C LYS A 283 25.79 -12.28 -7.73
N GLY A 284 26.08 -11.15 -8.37
CA GLY A 284 26.59 -11.11 -9.74
C GLY A 284 25.55 -11.38 -10.84
N LYS A 285 24.31 -11.64 -10.49
CA LYS A 285 23.20 -11.80 -11.46
C LYS A 285 22.57 -10.46 -11.80
N LYS A 286 22.14 -10.30 -13.05
CA LYS A 286 21.52 -9.07 -13.56
C LYS A 286 20.03 -8.99 -13.30
N GLU A 287 19.35 -10.13 -13.10
CA GLU A 287 17.91 -10.24 -12.94
C GLU A 287 17.56 -10.86 -11.59
N SER A 288 16.42 -10.46 -11.03
CA SER A 288 15.84 -11.09 -9.87
C SER A 288 15.27 -12.46 -10.24
N PRO A 289 15.44 -13.50 -9.40
CA PRO A 289 14.79 -14.78 -9.63
C PRO A 289 13.30 -14.76 -9.32
N PHE A 290 12.83 -13.74 -8.58
CA PHE A 290 11.41 -13.58 -8.23
C PHE A 290 10.60 -13.06 -9.41
N LYS A 291 9.44 -13.67 -9.61
CA LYS A 291 8.41 -13.25 -10.56
C LYS A 291 7.31 -12.46 -9.83
N ASN A 292 6.34 -11.95 -10.58
CA ASN A 292 5.28 -11.11 -10.02
C ASN A 292 4.35 -11.84 -9.03
N SER A 293 4.38 -13.17 -9.01
CA SER A 293 3.60 -14.02 -8.10
C SER A 293 4.42 -15.18 -7.58
N GLY A 294 4.15 -15.62 -6.37
CA GLY A 294 4.83 -16.78 -5.82
C GLY A 294 4.38 -17.16 -4.42
N VAL A 295 4.96 -18.26 -3.94
CA VAL A 295 4.83 -18.75 -2.56
C VAL A 295 6.17 -19.30 -2.09
N MET A 296 6.50 -19.06 -0.82
CA MET A 296 7.65 -19.63 -0.14
C MET A 296 7.18 -20.44 1.07
N ALA A 297 7.72 -21.64 1.22
CA ALA A 297 7.52 -22.48 2.40
C ALA A 297 8.82 -23.22 2.74
N ASN A 298 9.20 -23.20 4.01
CA ASN A 298 10.42 -23.88 4.52
C ASN A 298 11.66 -23.56 3.68
N GLY A 299 11.86 -22.27 3.34
CA GLY A 299 12.97 -21.81 2.50
C GLY A 299 12.85 -22.13 1.01
N LYS A 300 11.87 -22.94 0.59
CA LYS A 300 11.65 -23.26 -0.83
C LYS A 300 10.70 -22.26 -1.47
N VAL A 301 11.15 -21.63 -2.54
CA VAL A 301 10.39 -20.66 -3.34
C VAL A 301 9.84 -21.33 -4.60
N TYR A 302 8.58 -21.00 -4.91
CA TYR A 302 7.91 -21.28 -6.17
C TYR A 302 7.38 -19.96 -6.72
N THR A 303 7.68 -19.62 -7.96
CA THR A 303 7.31 -18.31 -8.53
C THR A 303 7.09 -18.39 -10.03
N LEU A 304 6.16 -17.60 -10.53
CA LEU A 304 5.84 -17.47 -11.94
C LEU A 304 5.24 -16.10 -12.24
N ASP A 305 5.24 -15.68 -13.50
CA ASP A 305 4.53 -14.48 -13.91
C ASP A 305 3.06 -14.78 -14.22
N THR A 306 2.16 -14.00 -13.59
CA THR A 306 0.71 -14.08 -13.83
C THR A 306 0.22 -12.86 -14.59
N LEU A 307 -0.89 -13.03 -15.30
CA LEU A 307 -1.70 -11.97 -15.89
C LEU A 307 -3.03 -11.90 -15.14
N PRO A 308 -3.59 -10.70 -14.94
CA PRO A 308 -4.90 -10.55 -14.33
C PRO A 308 -5.99 -11.16 -15.23
N LYS A 309 -7.00 -11.75 -14.60
CA LYS A 309 -8.21 -12.22 -15.25
C LYS A 309 -9.40 -11.61 -14.52
N TYR A 310 -9.90 -10.51 -15.07
CA TYR A 310 -10.99 -9.74 -14.48
C TYR A 310 -11.98 -9.35 -15.56
N ASP A 311 -13.24 -9.60 -15.31
CA ASP A 311 -14.37 -9.37 -16.23
C ASP A 311 -15.45 -8.46 -15.60
N GLY A 312 -15.17 -7.91 -14.42
CA GLY A 312 -16.05 -6.97 -13.73
C GLY A 312 -15.96 -5.52 -14.29
N PRO A 313 -16.70 -4.61 -13.68
CA PRO A 313 -16.70 -3.20 -14.07
C PRO A 313 -15.37 -2.50 -13.76
N TYR A 314 -15.02 -1.51 -14.58
CA TYR A 314 -13.81 -0.70 -14.42
C TYR A 314 -14.17 0.74 -14.07
N LEU A 315 -13.63 1.24 -12.96
CA LEU A 315 -13.70 2.65 -12.61
C LEU A 315 -12.64 3.45 -13.36
N THR A 316 -13.06 4.59 -13.90
CA THR A 316 -12.21 5.53 -14.62
C THR A 316 -11.85 6.74 -13.77
N LEU A 317 -10.92 7.57 -14.23
CA LEU A 317 -10.65 8.86 -13.62
C LEU A 317 -11.89 9.76 -13.65
N GLY A 318 -12.68 9.70 -14.73
CA GLY A 318 -13.92 10.48 -14.86
C GLY A 318 -14.95 10.13 -13.77
N ASP A 319 -15.06 8.85 -13.39
CA ASP A 319 -16.06 8.39 -12.41
C ASP A 319 -15.81 8.90 -10.99
N ILE A 320 -14.60 9.33 -10.67
CA ILE A 320 -14.24 9.78 -9.31
C ILE A 320 -14.25 11.31 -9.15
N LEU A 321 -14.45 12.05 -10.24
CA LEU A 321 -14.41 13.51 -10.18
C LEU A 321 -15.58 14.10 -9.39
N VAL A 322 -15.33 15.22 -8.75
CA VAL A 322 -16.38 16.08 -8.22
C VAL A 322 -16.94 16.98 -9.30
N ASP A 323 -18.15 17.50 -9.11
CA ASP A 323 -18.72 18.50 -9.99
C ASP A 323 -17.81 19.75 -10.08
N GLU A 324 -17.62 20.27 -11.28
CA GLU A 324 -16.78 21.44 -11.53
C GLU A 324 -17.19 22.66 -10.70
N MET A 325 -18.49 22.85 -10.45
CA MET A 325 -19.01 23.99 -9.70
C MET A 325 -18.58 24.04 -8.22
N VAL A 326 -18.19 22.88 -7.65
CA VAL A 326 -17.75 22.83 -6.25
C VAL A 326 -16.22 22.87 -6.11
N VAL A 327 -15.50 22.93 -7.22
CA VAL A 327 -14.02 22.97 -7.21
C VAL A 327 -13.55 24.40 -6.90
N PRO A 328 -12.74 24.58 -5.84
CA PRO A 328 -12.15 25.90 -5.54
C PRO A 328 -11.30 26.44 -6.69
N GLU A 329 -11.38 27.76 -6.92
CA GLU A 329 -10.72 28.42 -8.06
C GLU A 329 -9.20 28.21 -8.09
N GLU A 330 -8.56 28.07 -6.95
CA GLU A 330 -7.12 27.79 -6.82
C GLU A 330 -6.67 26.45 -7.45
N PHE A 331 -7.59 25.54 -7.74
CA PHE A 331 -7.28 24.29 -8.44
C PHE A 331 -7.25 24.46 -9.95
N PHE A 332 -7.86 25.49 -10.48
CA PHE A 332 -7.83 25.77 -11.91
C PHE A 332 -6.48 26.36 -12.33
N ILE A 333 -6.13 26.10 -13.58
CA ILE A 333 -4.89 26.57 -14.20
C ILE A 333 -5.23 27.79 -15.04
N SER A 334 -4.54 28.91 -14.80
CA SER A 334 -4.68 30.11 -15.63
C SER A 334 -4.14 29.85 -17.04
N GLU A 335 -4.66 30.61 -18.03
CA GLU A 335 -4.17 30.51 -19.40
C GLU A 335 -2.67 30.83 -19.50
N GLU A 336 -2.18 31.75 -18.67
CA GLU A 336 -0.76 32.14 -18.61
C GLU A 336 0.15 30.99 -18.15
N ASP A 337 -0.35 30.14 -17.25
CA ASP A 337 0.41 29.01 -16.71
C ASP A 337 0.29 27.74 -17.57
N LEU A 338 -0.70 27.66 -18.44
CA LEU A 338 -0.99 26.45 -19.24
C LEU A 338 0.23 25.98 -20.02
N GLN A 339 0.97 26.90 -20.67
CA GLN A 339 2.18 26.58 -21.43
C GLN A 339 3.28 25.95 -20.55
N LYS A 340 3.38 26.37 -19.26
CA LYS A 340 4.35 25.80 -18.32
C LYS A 340 3.98 24.35 -17.97
N TRP A 341 2.68 24.07 -17.83
CA TRP A 341 2.19 22.71 -17.60
C TRP A 341 2.41 21.80 -18.81
N GLU A 342 2.08 22.27 -20.01
CA GLU A 342 2.34 21.54 -21.27
C GLU A 342 3.83 21.21 -21.42
N TYR A 343 4.70 22.20 -21.19
CA TYR A 343 6.14 21.99 -21.21
C TYR A 343 6.59 20.92 -20.21
N GLN A 344 6.03 20.91 -18.98
CA GLN A 344 6.38 19.89 -17.99
C GLN A 344 5.94 18.48 -18.41
N LYS A 345 4.83 18.35 -19.09
CA LYS A 345 4.28 17.07 -19.59
C LYS A 345 4.92 16.59 -20.89
N GLY A 346 5.48 17.50 -21.67
CA GLY A 346 6.13 17.20 -22.95
C GLY A 346 7.37 16.33 -22.83
N SER A 347 7.81 15.77 -23.95
CA SER A 347 9.10 15.07 -24.04
C SER A 347 10.25 16.04 -23.88
N LYS A 348 11.31 15.60 -23.23
CA LYS A 348 12.54 16.39 -23.03
C LYS A 348 13.76 15.55 -23.32
N SER A 349 14.74 16.17 -23.96
CA SER A 349 16.08 15.60 -24.12
C SER A 349 17.09 16.71 -23.78
N LEU A 350 17.77 16.55 -22.65
CA LEU A 350 18.65 17.56 -22.09
C LEU A 350 20.02 16.95 -21.80
N LYS A 351 21.09 17.63 -22.18
CA LYS A 351 22.44 17.30 -21.74
C LYS A 351 22.58 17.68 -20.25
N ARG A 352 22.98 16.74 -19.44
CA ARG A 352 23.23 16.94 -18.00
C ARG A 352 24.61 16.46 -17.64
N ILE A 353 25.21 17.11 -16.63
CA ILE A 353 26.49 16.71 -16.06
C ILE A 353 26.24 16.11 -14.67
N ASN A 354 26.74 14.92 -14.44
CA ASN A 354 26.74 14.34 -13.11
C ASN A 354 27.68 15.16 -12.22
N LYS A 355 27.14 15.82 -11.23
CA LYS A 355 27.88 16.74 -10.34
C LYS A 355 29.02 16.05 -9.55
N THR A 356 28.92 14.75 -9.33
CA THR A 356 29.91 13.98 -8.57
C THR A 356 31.05 13.45 -9.43
N THR A 357 30.76 13.04 -10.69
CA THR A 357 31.72 12.39 -11.56
C THR A 357 32.19 13.26 -12.71
N GLY A 358 31.55 14.42 -12.96
CA GLY A 358 31.80 15.24 -14.15
C GLY A 358 31.33 14.65 -15.47
N PHE A 359 30.71 13.47 -15.46
CA PHE A 359 30.28 12.76 -16.67
C PHE A 359 29.06 13.43 -17.31
N GLU A 360 29.17 13.76 -18.59
CA GLU A 360 28.06 14.25 -19.40
C GLU A 360 27.19 13.10 -19.87
N TYR A 361 25.86 13.24 -19.71
CA TYR A 361 24.90 12.27 -20.20
C TYR A 361 23.65 12.94 -20.76
N ASN A 362 23.00 12.29 -21.71
CA ASN A 362 21.71 12.74 -22.22
C ASN A 362 20.60 12.26 -21.31
N TYR A 363 19.97 13.19 -20.62
CA TYR A 363 18.74 12.95 -19.87
C TYR A 363 17.55 13.08 -20.80
N SER A 364 16.79 12.00 -20.97
CA SER A 364 15.58 12.02 -21.80
C SER A 364 14.36 11.61 -21.01
N GLU A 365 13.25 12.30 -21.23
CA GLU A 365 11.94 11.97 -20.72
C GLU A 365 10.95 11.86 -21.87
N GLY A 366 10.18 10.77 -21.92
CA GLY A 366 9.08 10.64 -22.89
C GLY A 366 7.91 11.59 -22.54
N ALA A 367 7.03 11.90 -23.46
CA ALA A 367 5.83 12.69 -23.19
C ALA A 367 4.86 11.94 -22.25
N MET A 368 4.11 12.70 -21.43
CA MET A 368 2.97 12.21 -20.66
C MET A 368 1.68 12.77 -21.26
N ALA A 369 0.56 12.10 -21.00
CA ALA A 369 -0.75 12.61 -21.40
C ALA A 369 -1.00 14.00 -20.80
N PHE A 370 -1.55 14.91 -21.60
CA PHE A 370 -1.98 16.23 -21.19
C PHE A 370 -3.15 16.69 -22.07
N PRO A 371 -4.34 16.86 -21.48
CA PRO A 371 -4.73 16.48 -20.10
C PRO A 371 -4.69 14.98 -19.87
N ASP A 372 -4.80 14.55 -18.61
CA ASP A 372 -4.98 13.15 -18.25
C ASP A 372 -6.33 12.64 -18.80
N TYR A 373 -6.36 11.39 -19.27
CA TYR A 373 -7.55 10.77 -19.83
C TYR A 373 -8.59 10.46 -18.77
N LEU A 374 -9.84 10.79 -19.02
CA LEU A 374 -10.97 10.57 -18.12
C LEU A 374 -11.63 9.19 -18.31
N ASP A 375 -11.43 8.55 -19.47
CA ASP A 375 -12.08 7.32 -19.92
C ASP A 375 -11.42 6.02 -19.42
N ARG A 376 -10.45 6.14 -18.55
CA ARG A 376 -9.66 5.02 -18.02
C ARG A 376 -9.16 5.27 -16.60
N ALA A 377 -8.66 4.25 -15.93
CA ALA A 377 -8.05 4.39 -14.61
C ALA A 377 -6.89 5.40 -14.61
N SER A 378 -6.85 6.22 -13.58
CA SER A 378 -5.82 7.22 -13.33
C SER A 378 -4.41 6.62 -13.31
N ARG A 379 -3.40 7.43 -13.59
CA ARG A 379 -2.00 7.12 -13.25
C ARG A 379 -1.87 7.00 -11.73
N THR A 380 -0.78 6.39 -11.27
CA THR A 380 -0.43 6.39 -9.84
C THR A 380 -0.26 7.81 -9.32
N ILE A 381 -0.99 8.18 -8.28
CA ILE A 381 -0.73 9.41 -7.52
C ILE A 381 0.52 9.25 -6.67
N ILE A 382 1.28 10.33 -6.53
CA ILE A 382 2.51 10.37 -5.74
C ILE A 382 2.43 11.42 -4.63
N THR A 383 3.35 11.40 -3.71
CA THR A 383 3.43 12.37 -2.59
C THR A 383 3.56 13.83 -3.04
N GLY A 384 4.04 14.07 -4.25
CA GLY A 384 4.17 15.40 -4.85
C GLY A 384 2.93 15.88 -5.62
N GLU A 385 1.77 15.22 -5.51
CA GLU A 385 0.52 15.58 -6.21
C GLU A 385 0.00 16.96 -5.79
N GLY A 386 0.18 17.33 -4.54
CA GLY A 386 -0.30 18.61 -4.01
C GLY A 386 0.49 19.84 -4.50
N GLY A 387 -0.07 21.03 -4.20
CA GLY A 387 0.53 22.33 -4.50
C GLY A 387 0.28 22.84 -5.92
N ALA A 388 0.27 24.17 -6.11
CA ALA A 388 -0.13 24.84 -7.35
C ALA A 388 0.93 24.76 -8.47
N GLY A 389 2.20 24.59 -8.15
CA GLY A 389 3.29 24.66 -9.14
C GLY A 389 3.25 23.54 -10.18
N PRO A 390 3.60 23.84 -11.45
CA PRO A 390 3.67 22.88 -12.52
C PRO A 390 4.61 21.72 -12.21
N SER A 391 4.13 20.52 -12.48
CA SER A 391 4.92 19.29 -12.31
C SER A 391 4.52 18.26 -13.35
N ARG A 392 5.50 17.54 -13.86
CA ARG A 392 5.30 16.43 -14.78
C ARG A 392 4.36 15.36 -14.21
N PHE A 393 4.44 15.10 -12.91
CA PHE A 393 3.78 13.95 -12.29
C PHE A 393 2.36 14.25 -11.78
N LYS A 394 2.00 15.52 -11.54
CA LYS A 394 0.67 15.90 -11.08
C LYS A 394 -0.39 15.62 -12.15
N HIS A 395 -1.58 15.26 -11.73
CA HIS A 395 -2.72 15.06 -12.62
C HIS A 395 -3.30 16.41 -13.02
N ILE A 396 -3.58 16.54 -14.31
CA ILE A 396 -4.29 17.69 -14.90
C ILE A 396 -5.40 17.15 -15.77
N ILE A 397 -6.62 17.57 -15.50
CA ILE A 397 -7.79 17.23 -16.29
C ILE A 397 -8.32 18.46 -17.01
N LYS A 398 -9.08 18.23 -18.08
CA LYS A 398 -9.87 19.23 -18.76
C LYS A 398 -11.34 19.01 -18.39
N THR A 399 -11.99 20.05 -17.87
CA THR A 399 -13.38 20.03 -17.46
C THR A 399 -14.33 20.13 -18.64
N GLU A 400 -15.63 19.92 -18.43
CA GLU A 400 -16.66 20.09 -19.45
C GLU A 400 -16.76 21.53 -19.96
N SER A 401 -16.51 22.52 -19.10
CA SER A 401 -16.43 23.94 -19.50
C SER A 401 -15.19 24.28 -20.34
N GLY A 402 -14.25 23.32 -20.48
CA GLY A 402 -13.03 23.49 -21.25
C GLY A 402 -11.84 24.02 -20.46
N ARG A 403 -12.00 24.30 -19.16
CA ARG A 403 -10.94 24.74 -18.24
C ARG A 403 -10.03 23.57 -17.86
N TYR A 404 -8.80 23.89 -17.51
CA TYR A 404 -7.84 22.90 -16.99
C TYR A 404 -7.70 23.05 -15.48
N ARG A 405 -7.65 21.92 -14.76
CA ARG A 405 -7.47 21.92 -13.31
C ARG A 405 -6.67 20.73 -12.77
N ARG A 406 -6.16 20.91 -11.57
CA ARG A 406 -5.58 19.81 -10.76
C ARG A 406 -6.70 19.01 -10.10
N LEU A 407 -6.37 17.81 -9.63
CA LEU A 407 -7.28 17.04 -8.77
C LEU A 407 -7.36 17.67 -7.37
N VAL A 408 -8.57 17.71 -6.83
CA VAL A 408 -8.82 18.13 -5.45
C VAL A 408 -8.58 16.98 -4.47
N PRO A 409 -8.33 17.23 -3.17
CA PRO A 409 -8.02 16.19 -2.18
C PRO A 409 -9.03 15.04 -2.11
N ILE A 410 -10.32 15.33 -2.22
CA ILE A 410 -11.38 14.29 -2.25
C ILE A 410 -11.19 13.33 -3.41
N GLU A 411 -10.82 13.82 -4.59
CA GLU A 411 -10.56 12.97 -5.76
C GLU A 411 -9.34 12.07 -5.54
N LEU A 412 -8.31 12.56 -4.84
CA LEU A 412 -7.16 11.75 -4.45
C LEU A 412 -7.54 10.67 -3.43
N GLU A 413 -8.44 10.97 -2.50
CA GLU A 413 -9.00 10.00 -1.55
C GLU A 413 -9.79 8.92 -2.30
N ARG A 414 -10.68 9.31 -3.22
CA ARG A 414 -11.46 8.39 -4.06
C ARG A 414 -10.56 7.48 -4.93
N LEU A 415 -9.46 8.00 -5.47
CA LEU A 415 -8.49 7.20 -6.24
C LEU A 415 -7.86 6.06 -5.41
N ASN A 416 -7.72 6.24 -4.12
CA ASN A 416 -7.30 5.18 -3.19
C ASN A 416 -8.48 4.46 -2.53
N MET A 417 -9.72 4.77 -2.95
CA MET A 417 -10.96 4.19 -2.42
C MET A 417 -11.18 4.47 -0.92
N PHE A 418 -10.67 5.60 -0.41
CA PHE A 418 -11.01 6.12 0.90
C PHE A 418 -12.38 6.81 0.89
N PRO A 419 -13.03 6.95 2.05
CA PRO A 419 -14.21 7.82 2.17
C PRO A 419 -13.85 9.26 1.81
N ASP A 420 -14.83 10.01 1.29
CA ASP A 420 -14.67 11.43 1.03
C ASP A 420 -14.33 12.19 2.31
N ASN A 421 -13.45 13.16 2.20
CA ASN A 421 -12.98 13.98 3.34
C ASN A 421 -12.27 13.19 4.44
N HIS A 422 -11.79 11.99 4.17
CA HIS A 422 -11.06 11.19 5.14
C HIS A 422 -9.84 11.93 5.73
N THR A 423 -9.14 12.69 4.90
CA THR A 423 -7.98 13.49 5.34
C THR A 423 -8.30 14.95 5.67
N PHE A 424 -9.60 15.32 5.79
CA PHE A 424 -10.03 16.66 6.13
C PHE A 424 -9.38 17.17 7.42
N GLY A 425 -9.15 18.49 7.51
CA GLY A 425 -8.52 19.14 8.66
C GLY A 425 -6.99 19.29 8.56
N SER A 426 -6.36 18.66 7.57
CA SER A 426 -5.00 18.97 7.14
C SER A 426 -5.01 19.88 5.90
N SER A 427 -3.89 20.54 5.60
CA SER A 427 -3.77 21.33 4.36
C SER A 427 -3.88 20.46 3.12
N ASP A 428 -4.34 21.00 1.99
CA ASP A 428 -4.48 20.26 0.73
C ASP A 428 -3.17 19.63 0.26
N LEU A 429 -2.06 20.34 0.48
CA LEU A 429 -0.73 19.80 0.22
C LEU A 429 -0.45 18.54 1.05
N ARG A 430 -0.82 18.57 2.31
CA ARG A 430 -0.63 17.46 3.24
C ARG A 430 -1.58 16.30 2.95
N ARG A 431 -2.84 16.59 2.64
CA ARG A 431 -3.83 15.60 2.20
C ARG A 431 -3.34 14.83 0.97
N ALA A 432 -2.86 15.55 -0.05
CA ALA A 432 -2.28 14.95 -1.24
C ALA A 432 -1.03 14.09 -0.92
N PHE A 433 -0.15 14.55 -0.03
CA PHE A 433 1.01 13.80 0.42
C PHE A 433 0.61 12.49 1.09
N LEU A 434 -0.37 12.51 1.97
CA LEU A 434 -0.88 11.34 2.68
C LEU A 434 -1.49 10.33 1.70
N MET A 435 -2.29 10.79 0.74
CA MET A 435 -2.85 9.93 -0.31
C MET A 435 -1.78 9.37 -1.25
N GLY A 436 -0.72 10.11 -1.54
CA GLY A 436 0.43 9.61 -2.30
C GLY A 436 1.13 8.43 -1.64
N ASN A 437 1.17 8.40 -0.31
CA ASN A 437 1.72 7.29 0.49
C ASN A 437 0.72 6.15 0.71
N ALA A 438 -0.58 6.43 0.74
CA ALA A 438 -1.60 5.43 1.05
C ALA A 438 -1.70 4.32 0.01
N LEU A 439 -2.25 3.19 0.39
CA LEU A 439 -2.62 2.09 -0.49
C LEU A 439 -4.06 2.25 -1.03
N VAL A 440 -4.44 1.43 -2.01
CA VAL A 440 -5.83 1.31 -2.48
C VAL A 440 -6.57 0.33 -1.57
N THR A 441 -7.53 0.83 -0.80
CA THR A 441 -8.21 0.06 0.27
C THR A 441 -8.98 -1.15 -0.26
N GLY A 442 -9.51 -1.08 -1.48
CA GLY A 442 -10.20 -2.21 -2.13
C GLY A 442 -9.32 -3.44 -2.36
N ILE A 443 -7.99 -3.28 -2.46
CA ILE A 443 -7.08 -4.44 -2.53
C ILE A 443 -7.07 -5.17 -1.18
N VAL A 444 -6.96 -4.44 -0.08
CA VAL A 444 -6.99 -5.02 1.27
C VAL A 444 -8.34 -5.70 1.53
N GLU A 445 -9.42 -5.04 1.15
CA GLU A 445 -10.79 -5.57 1.27
C GLU A 445 -10.93 -6.93 0.58
N ASN A 446 -10.52 -7.06 -0.68
CA ASN A 446 -10.62 -8.32 -1.41
C ASN A 446 -9.75 -9.44 -0.81
N ILE A 447 -8.53 -9.13 -0.36
CA ILE A 447 -7.67 -10.10 0.34
C ILE A 447 -8.33 -10.54 1.65
N ALA A 448 -8.86 -9.59 2.41
CA ALA A 448 -9.47 -9.83 3.71
C ALA A 448 -10.75 -10.68 3.63
N LEU A 449 -11.57 -10.48 2.59
CA LEU A 449 -12.76 -11.32 2.34
C LEU A 449 -12.37 -12.80 2.22
N VAL A 450 -11.38 -13.10 1.40
CA VAL A 450 -10.91 -14.49 1.23
C VAL A 450 -10.21 -15.02 2.48
N LEU A 451 -9.38 -14.19 3.11
CA LEU A 451 -8.64 -14.59 4.30
C LEU A 451 -9.60 -14.96 5.44
N LYS A 452 -10.63 -14.12 5.69
CA LYS A 452 -11.66 -14.39 6.73
C LYS A 452 -12.31 -15.76 6.58
N GLU A 453 -12.61 -16.17 5.35
CA GLU A 453 -13.28 -17.45 5.08
C GLU A 453 -12.38 -18.66 5.33
N ARG A 454 -11.08 -18.44 5.43
CA ARG A 454 -10.07 -19.49 5.52
C ARG A 454 -9.27 -19.48 6.83
N MET A 455 -9.53 -18.51 7.72
CA MET A 455 -9.05 -18.49 9.10
C MET A 455 -9.90 -19.38 9.99
#